data_d3214761f5e22e3c7c8b3170d838cc49
#
_entry.id   d3214761f5e22e3c7c8b3170d838cc49
#
_cell.length_a   1.000
_cell.length_b   1.000
_cell.length_c   1.000
_cell.angle_alpha   90.00
_cell.angle_beta   90.00
_cell.angle_gamma   90.00
#
_symmetry.space_group_name_H-M   'P 1'
#
loop_
_entity.id
_entity.type
_entity.pdbx_description
1 polymer ?
#
loop_
_entity_poly.entity_id
_entity_poly.type
_entity_poly.pdbx_seq_one_letter_code
_entity_poly.pdbx_strand_id
1 'polypeptide(L)'
;MKIKKFFLFLLLFVGFEMLAVSKLPRNLFNSDKINILKKGILNGPMNIYYPSGKIQVTQFFINNRKAGIWQYYYENGKLKAEIVYNMMSSDEEGIVKNYDEKGIIVSEGKVINDNMVGVWNYYDEKGKKNYTYDLTKGIITTYDEKGKIIFQVTEKDLADRFQEIQQEIINDRVRANEEKNWWNRW
;
A
#
# COMPACT_ATOMS: atom_id res chain seq x y z
N MET A 1 14.34 -26.10 1.04
CA MET A 1 15.13 -24.89 1.29
C MET A 1 14.71 -23.68 0.44
N LYS A 2 14.32 -23.82 -0.85
CA LYS A 2 13.87 -22.71 -1.71
C LYS A 2 12.51 -22.11 -1.30
N ILE A 3 11.57 -22.92 -0.82
CA ILE A 3 10.22 -22.47 -0.40
C ILE A 3 10.28 -21.62 0.88
N LYS A 4 11.12 -21.97 1.87
CA LYS A 4 11.28 -21.17 3.11
C LYS A 4 11.84 -19.76 2.83
N LYS A 5 12.78 -19.61 1.87
CA LYS A 5 13.32 -18.30 1.46
C LYS A 5 12.30 -17.45 0.70
N PHE A 6 11.45 -18.08 -0.11
CA PHE A 6 10.38 -17.41 -0.85
C PHE A 6 9.31 -16.86 0.10
N PHE A 7 8.89 -17.66 1.11
CA PHE A 7 7.94 -17.22 2.14
C PHE A 7 8.49 -16.06 2.99
N LEU A 8 9.76 -16.12 3.38
CA LEU A 8 10.40 -15.04 4.15
C LEU A 8 10.48 -13.75 3.33
N PHE A 9 10.76 -13.86 2.03
CA PHE A 9 10.79 -12.73 1.10
C PHE A 9 9.39 -12.13 0.89
N LEU A 10 8.36 -12.96 0.74
CA LEU A 10 6.97 -12.53 0.61
C LEU A 10 6.48 -11.83 1.89
N LEU A 11 6.81 -12.35 3.08
CA LEU A 11 6.46 -11.75 4.36
C LEU A 11 7.14 -10.39 4.59
N LEU A 12 8.41 -10.26 4.19
CA LEU A 12 9.14 -8.99 4.28
C LEU A 12 8.61 -7.97 3.26
N PHE A 13 8.25 -8.42 2.06
CA PHE A 13 7.77 -7.55 0.99
C PHE A 13 6.33 -7.09 1.25
N VAL A 14 5.41 -8.00 1.58
CA VAL A 14 4.01 -7.68 1.91
C VAL A 14 3.92 -6.87 3.22
N GLY A 15 4.72 -7.21 4.23
CA GLY A 15 4.77 -6.45 5.49
C GLY A 15 5.33 -5.04 5.31
N PHE A 16 6.31 -4.84 4.43
CA PHE A 16 6.90 -3.52 4.15
C PHE A 16 5.96 -2.64 3.32
N GLU A 17 5.28 -3.21 2.33
CA GLU A 17 4.31 -2.51 1.49
C GLU A 17 3.03 -2.14 2.27
N MET A 18 2.52 -3.03 3.15
CA MET A 18 1.39 -2.70 4.03
C MET A 18 1.73 -1.58 5.03
N LEU A 19 2.99 -1.53 5.53
CA LEU A 19 3.46 -0.40 6.35
C LEU A 19 3.60 0.89 5.53
N ALA A 20 3.94 0.81 4.24
CA ALA A 20 4.06 1.98 3.38
C ALA A 20 2.69 2.56 2.99
N VAL A 21 1.67 1.71 2.79
CA VAL A 21 0.29 2.13 2.47
C VAL A 21 -0.46 2.64 3.71
N SER A 22 -0.22 2.05 4.90
CA SER A 22 -0.76 2.57 6.17
C SER A 22 -0.14 3.91 6.60
N LYS A 23 0.98 4.28 5.99
CA LYS A 23 1.67 5.58 6.16
C LYS A 23 1.45 6.55 5.00
N LEU A 24 0.31 6.52 4.33
CA LEU A 24 -0.18 7.76 3.74
C LEU A 24 -0.29 8.75 4.91
N PRO A 25 0.59 9.75 4.99
CA PRO A 25 0.60 10.60 6.17
C PRO A 25 -0.74 11.29 6.25
N ARG A 26 -1.50 11.01 7.32
CA ARG A 26 -2.73 11.75 7.66
C ARG A 26 -2.46 13.27 7.79
N ASN A 27 -1.20 13.66 7.77
CA ASN A 27 -0.71 15.05 7.86
C ASN A 27 -0.41 15.68 6.49
N LEU A 28 -0.78 15.07 5.36
CA LEU A 28 -0.73 15.74 4.05
C LEU A 28 -1.71 16.92 3.95
N PHE A 29 -2.61 17.02 4.92
CA PHE A 29 -3.57 18.13 5.05
C PHE A 29 -3.13 19.15 6.07
N ASN A 30 -1.88 19.63 6.02
CA ASN A 30 -1.52 20.81 6.77
C ASN A 30 -2.12 22.02 6.06
N SER A 31 -3.34 22.35 6.52
CA SER A 31 -4.27 23.31 5.94
C SER A 31 -3.87 24.79 6.10
N ASP A 32 -2.65 25.08 6.53
CA ASP A 32 -2.24 26.43 6.95
C ASP A 32 -2.06 27.42 5.80
N LYS A 33 -2.32 27.02 4.54
CA LYS A 33 -2.27 27.92 3.37
C LYS A 33 -3.50 27.86 2.46
N ILE A 34 -4.62 27.28 2.92
CA ILE A 34 -5.83 27.24 2.12
C ILE A 34 -6.69 28.48 2.38
N ASN A 35 -6.33 29.58 1.75
CA ASN A 35 -7.17 30.77 1.67
C ASN A 35 -8.16 30.70 0.49
N ILE A 36 -8.99 29.64 0.39
CA ILE A 36 -10.12 29.59 -0.55
C ILE A 36 -11.41 29.34 0.23
N LEU A 37 -11.59 29.97 1.35
CA LEU A 37 -12.83 29.98 2.09
C LEU A 37 -13.59 31.29 1.88
N LYS A 38 -14.12 31.53 0.68
CA LYS A 38 -15.32 32.37 0.59
C LYS A 38 -16.48 31.52 1.09
N LYS A 39 -16.92 31.76 2.36
CA LYS A 39 -18.07 31.11 3.04
C LYS A 39 -17.90 29.66 3.50
N GLY A 40 -16.70 29.14 3.78
CA GLY A 40 -16.56 27.83 4.38
C GLY A 40 -16.88 26.62 3.48
N ILE A 41 -17.08 26.82 2.19
CA ILE A 41 -17.42 25.76 1.24
C ILE A 41 -16.29 25.64 0.20
N LEU A 42 -15.68 24.44 0.13
CA LEU A 42 -14.70 24.12 -0.90
C LEU A 42 -15.42 23.80 -2.21
N ASN A 43 -15.13 24.56 -3.27
CA ASN A 43 -15.61 24.33 -4.63
C ASN A 43 -14.50 24.66 -5.63
N GLY A 44 -14.33 23.79 -6.65
CA GLY A 44 -13.37 24.01 -7.72
C GLY A 44 -11.99 23.38 -7.48
N PRO A 45 -11.01 23.73 -8.33
CA PRO A 45 -9.66 23.20 -8.27
C PRO A 45 -8.87 23.79 -7.13
N MET A 46 -7.98 22.99 -6.53
CA MET A 46 -7.03 23.38 -5.50
C MET A 46 -5.70 22.70 -5.74
N ASN A 47 -4.60 23.46 -5.60
CA ASN A 47 -3.25 22.92 -5.70
C ASN A 47 -2.51 23.09 -4.38
N ILE A 48 -1.75 22.06 -4.03
CA ILE A 48 -0.79 22.09 -2.93
C ILE A 48 0.62 22.01 -3.55
N TYR A 49 1.58 22.70 -2.95
CA TYR A 49 2.92 22.80 -3.48
C TYR A 49 3.95 22.28 -2.47
N TYR A 50 5.02 21.71 -2.96
CA TYR A 50 6.24 21.46 -2.19
C TYR A 50 6.89 22.79 -1.76
N PRO A 51 7.77 22.76 -0.74
CA PRO A 51 8.57 23.94 -0.39
C PRO A 51 9.40 24.51 -1.56
N SER A 52 9.77 23.66 -2.52
CA SER A 52 10.47 24.02 -3.76
C SER A 52 9.60 24.79 -4.76
N GLY A 53 8.30 24.97 -4.49
CA GLY A 53 7.34 25.61 -5.39
C GLY A 53 6.77 24.70 -6.48
N LYS A 54 7.19 23.45 -6.57
CA LYS A 54 6.61 22.48 -7.50
C LYS A 54 5.27 21.97 -6.99
N ILE A 55 4.37 21.61 -7.90
CA ILE A 55 3.07 21.01 -7.56
C ILE A 55 3.31 19.67 -6.85
N GLN A 56 2.69 19.52 -5.68
CA GLN A 56 2.63 18.28 -4.91
C GLN A 56 1.30 17.54 -5.12
N VAL A 57 0.19 18.29 -5.11
CA VAL A 57 -1.15 17.73 -5.28
C VAL A 57 -2.01 18.68 -6.11
N THR A 58 -2.78 18.14 -7.03
CA THR A 58 -3.92 18.81 -7.66
C THR A 58 -5.20 18.13 -7.20
N GLN A 59 -6.20 18.91 -6.82
CA GLN A 59 -7.45 18.45 -6.23
C GLN A 59 -8.63 19.19 -6.86
N PHE A 60 -9.80 18.57 -6.80
CA PHE A 60 -11.05 19.21 -7.18
C PHE A 60 -12.15 18.90 -6.17
N PHE A 61 -12.92 19.90 -5.77
CA PHE A 61 -13.99 19.76 -4.80
C PHE A 61 -15.32 20.27 -5.38
N ILE A 62 -16.42 19.66 -4.96
CA ILE A 62 -17.78 20.12 -5.16
C ILE A 62 -18.50 20.08 -3.81
N ASN A 63 -18.92 21.25 -3.30
CA ASN A 63 -19.63 21.36 -2.02
C ASN A 63 -18.92 20.62 -0.86
N ASN A 64 -17.62 20.87 -0.66
CA ASN A 64 -16.74 20.23 0.31
C ASN A 64 -16.48 18.73 0.08
N ARG A 65 -17.00 18.13 -0.98
CA ARG A 65 -16.77 16.73 -1.31
C ARG A 65 -15.66 16.61 -2.36
N LYS A 66 -14.83 15.58 -2.20
CA LYS A 66 -13.83 15.22 -3.21
C LYS A 66 -14.54 14.84 -4.52
N ALA A 67 -14.05 15.36 -5.64
CA ALA A 67 -14.66 15.15 -6.95
C ALA A 67 -13.59 15.14 -8.05
N GLY A 68 -13.94 14.56 -9.21
CA GLY A 68 -13.09 14.55 -10.37
C GLY A 68 -11.79 13.79 -10.17
N ILE A 69 -10.70 14.30 -10.75
CA ILE A 69 -9.39 13.65 -10.71
C ILE A 69 -8.50 14.38 -9.70
N TRP A 70 -7.96 13.63 -8.74
CA TRP A 70 -6.94 14.08 -7.83
C TRP A 70 -5.60 13.46 -8.22
N GLN A 71 -4.54 14.28 -8.32
CA GLN A 71 -3.22 13.82 -8.72
C GLN A 71 -2.18 14.25 -7.69
N TYR A 72 -1.36 13.31 -7.29
CA TYR A 72 -0.24 13.49 -6.38
C TYR A 72 1.04 13.33 -7.19
N TYR A 73 2.02 14.16 -6.94
CA TYR A 73 3.28 14.18 -7.68
C TYR A 73 4.46 13.96 -6.75
N TYR A 74 5.50 13.32 -7.25
CA TYR A 74 6.81 13.36 -6.65
C TYR A 74 7.44 14.75 -6.84
N GLU A 75 8.45 15.10 -6.04
CA GLU A 75 9.13 16.40 -6.16
C GLU A 75 9.89 16.55 -7.49
N ASN A 76 10.22 15.43 -8.16
CA ASN A 76 10.75 15.43 -9.53
C ASN A 76 9.70 15.75 -10.61
N GLY A 77 8.43 15.96 -10.22
CA GLY A 77 7.31 16.31 -11.10
C GLY A 77 6.59 15.11 -11.73
N LYS A 78 7.06 13.88 -11.51
CA LYS A 78 6.36 12.68 -12.01
C LYS A 78 5.14 12.37 -11.17
N LEU A 79 4.12 11.78 -11.81
CA LEU A 79 2.90 11.33 -11.15
C LEU A 79 3.23 10.22 -10.14
N LYS A 80 2.79 10.41 -8.89
CA LYS A 80 2.94 9.46 -7.79
C LYS A 80 1.67 8.65 -7.57
N ALA A 81 0.52 9.32 -7.63
CA ALA A 81 -0.78 8.68 -7.52
C ALA A 81 -1.86 9.49 -8.26
N GLU A 82 -2.87 8.78 -8.72
CA GLU A 82 -4.08 9.37 -9.29
C GLU A 82 -5.30 8.72 -8.63
N ILE A 83 -6.28 9.54 -8.28
CA ILE A 83 -7.57 9.08 -7.76
C ILE A 83 -8.66 9.68 -8.62
N VAL A 84 -9.49 8.83 -9.22
CA VAL A 84 -10.67 9.26 -9.96
C VAL A 84 -11.90 9.04 -9.09
N TYR A 85 -12.46 10.13 -8.56
CA TYR A 85 -13.64 10.08 -7.68
C TYR A 85 -14.93 9.95 -8.47
N ASN A 86 -15.80 9.05 -8.00
CA ASN A 86 -17.16 8.86 -8.53
C ASN A 86 -18.09 9.96 -7.98
N MET A 87 -18.42 10.92 -8.82
CA MET A 87 -19.30 12.05 -8.44
C MET A 87 -20.78 11.65 -8.22
N MET A 88 -21.17 10.44 -8.66
CA MET A 88 -22.55 9.94 -8.51
C MET A 88 -22.76 9.17 -7.19
N SER A 89 -21.66 8.80 -6.50
CA SER A 89 -21.75 8.09 -5.21
C SER A 89 -22.10 9.04 -4.07
N SER A 90 -22.88 8.58 -3.10
CA SER A 90 -23.12 9.30 -1.83
C SER A 90 -21.85 9.35 -0.97
N ASP A 91 -21.00 8.33 -1.07
CA ASP A 91 -19.71 8.26 -0.41
C ASP A 91 -18.59 8.84 -1.28
N GLU A 92 -17.45 9.16 -0.68
CA GLU A 92 -16.25 9.56 -1.41
C GLU A 92 -15.56 8.30 -2.00
N GLU A 93 -16.21 7.75 -3.03
CA GLU A 93 -15.73 6.56 -3.74
C GLU A 93 -14.79 6.95 -4.86
N GLY A 94 -13.62 6.28 -4.94
CA GLY A 94 -12.63 6.54 -5.99
C GLY A 94 -11.86 5.29 -6.41
N ILE A 95 -11.29 5.36 -7.61
CA ILE A 95 -10.30 4.39 -8.10
C ILE A 95 -8.93 5.03 -8.01
N VAL A 96 -8.02 4.37 -7.30
CA VAL A 96 -6.63 4.80 -7.08
C VAL A 96 -5.70 4.05 -8.00
N LYS A 97 -4.72 4.75 -8.57
CA LYS A 97 -3.54 4.18 -9.20
C LYS A 97 -2.30 4.81 -8.60
N ASN A 98 -1.36 3.99 -8.16
CA ASN A 98 -0.09 4.43 -7.61
C ASN A 98 1.04 4.08 -8.57
N TYR A 99 2.05 4.95 -8.64
CA TYR A 99 3.19 4.82 -9.52
C TYR A 99 4.49 5.01 -8.74
N ASP A 100 5.57 4.37 -9.20
CA ASP A 100 6.91 4.64 -8.71
C ASP A 100 7.52 5.90 -9.34
N GLU A 101 8.72 6.29 -8.92
CA GLU A 101 9.43 7.45 -9.48
C GLU A 101 9.87 7.26 -10.94
N LYS A 102 9.81 6.06 -11.50
CA LYS A 102 10.04 5.78 -12.92
C LYS A 102 8.76 5.98 -13.73
N GLY A 103 7.58 6.03 -13.08
CA GLY A 103 6.26 6.12 -13.70
C GLY A 103 5.64 4.75 -13.99
N ILE A 104 6.19 3.69 -13.40
CA ILE A 104 5.65 2.33 -13.51
C ILE A 104 4.55 2.20 -12.46
N ILE A 105 3.40 1.64 -12.86
CA ILE A 105 2.31 1.35 -11.92
C ILE A 105 2.77 0.32 -10.89
N VAL A 106 2.52 0.59 -9.61
CA VAL A 106 2.85 -0.31 -8.50
C VAL A 106 1.64 -0.92 -7.84
N SER A 107 0.51 -0.20 -7.83
CA SER A 107 -0.76 -0.74 -7.33
C SER A 107 -1.96 0.04 -7.85
N GLU A 108 -3.12 -0.62 -7.85
CA GLU A 108 -4.40 0.01 -8.11
C GLU A 108 -5.54 -0.68 -7.35
N GLY A 109 -6.59 0.07 -7.03
CA GLY A 109 -7.75 -0.46 -6.35
C GLY A 109 -8.79 0.60 -6.04
N LYS A 110 -9.82 0.19 -5.32
CA LYS A 110 -10.94 1.04 -4.94
C LYS A 110 -10.75 1.59 -3.52
N VAL A 111 -11.14 2.85 -3.33
CA VAL A 111 -11.26 3.47 -2.01
C VAL A 111 -12.67 3.98 -1.79
N ILE A 112 -13.13 3.94 -0.54
CA ILE A 112 -14.36 4.58 -0.08
C ILE A 112 -14.02 5.33 1.21
N ASN A 113 -14.27 6.63 1.26
CA ASN A 113 -13.94 7.49 2.40
C ASN A 113 -12.48 7.31 2.87
N ASP A 114 -11.55 7.32 1.90
CA ASP A 114 -10.12 7.11 2.05
C ASP A 114 -9.68 5.71 2.57
N ASN A 115 -10.61 4.76 2.71
CA ASN A 115 -10.29 3.39 3.07
C ASN A 115 -10.20 2.50 1.83
N MET A 116 -9.17 1.66 1.78
CA MET A 116 -9.04 0.63 0.75
C MET A 116 -10.16 -0.40 0.89
N VAL A 117 -10.81 -0.76 -0.22
CA VAL A 117 -11.90 -1.76 -0.24
C VAL A 117 -11.77 -2.70 -1.44
N GLY A 118 -12.38 -3.90 -1.31
CA GLY A 118 -12.45 -4.88 -2.39
C GLY A 118 -11.10 -5.47 -2.75
N VAL A 119 -10.85 -5.65 -4.05
CA VAL A 119 -9.62 -6.27 -4.56
C VAL A 119 -8.64 -5.20 -5.01
N TRP A 120 -7.42 -5.27 -4.48
CA TRP A 120 -6.29 -4.45 -4.90
C TRP A 120 -5.31 -5.27 -5.74
N ASN A 121 -4.88 -4.69 -6.86
CA ASN A 121 -3.85 -5.25 -7.73
C ASN A 121 -2.50 -4.63 -7.38
N TYR A 122 -1.45 -5.46 -7.37
CA TYR A 122 -0.07 -5.04 -7.14
C TYR A 122 0.80 -5.54 -8.30
N TYR A 123 1.76 -4.72 -8.71
CA TYR A 123 2.56 -4.92 -9.90
C TYR A 123 4.05 -4.98 -9.55
N ASP A 124 4.82 -5.68 -10.36
CA ASP A 124 6.28 -5.74 -10.25
C ASP A 124 6.95 -4.51 -10.87
N GLU A 125 8.27 -4.44 -10.80
CA GLU A 125 9.10 -3.36 -11.35
C GLU A 125 9.00 -3.20 -12.89
N LYS A 126 8.38 -4.16 -13.58
CA LYS A 126 8.11 -4.15 -15.03
C LYS A 126 6.66 -3.76 -15.33
N GLY A 127 5.84 -3.50 -14.31
CA GLY A 127 4.43 -3.19 -14.44
C GLY A 127 3.56 -4.42 -14.75
N LYS A 128 4.06 -5.64 -14.50
CA LYS A 128 3.26 -6.86 -14.61
C LYS A 128 2.58 -7.15 -13.28
N LYS A 129 1.33 -7.65 -13.34
CA LYS A 129 0.60 -8.05 -12.14
C LYS A 129 1.36 -9.16 -11.41
N ASN A 130 1.72 -8.89 -10.17
CA ASN A 130 2.47 -9.78 -9.30
C ASN A 130 1.54 -10.51 -8.33
N TYR A 131 0.69 -9.75 -7.63
CA TYR A 131 -0.31 -10.33 -6.75
C TYR A 131 -1.55 -9.46 -6.63
N THR A 132 -2.63 -10.04 -6.10
CA THR A 132 -3.84 -9.32 -5.68
C THR A 132 -4.09 -9.56 -4.20
N TYR A 133 -4.72 -8.58 -3.55
CA TYR A 133 -5.23 -8.71 -2.19
C TYR A 133 -6.72 -8.40 -2.17
N ASP A 134 -7.54 -9.41 -1.88
CA ASP A 134 -8.96 -9.27 -1.62
C ASP A 134 -9.18 -8.93 -0.14
N LEU A 135 -9.32 -7.64 0.15
CA LEU A 135 -9.53 -7.12 1.52
C LEU A 135 -10.83 -7.63 2.16
N THR A 136 -11.82 -8.00 1.34
CA THR A 136 -13.10 -8.50 1.85
C THR A 136 -12.97 -9.94 2.38
N LYS A 137 -12.13 -10.74 1.72
CA LYS A 137 -11.92 -12.15 2.04
C LYS A 137 -10.63 -12.40 2.82
N GLY A 138 -9.73 -11.41 2.91
CA GLY A 138 -8.40 -11.58 3.45
C GLY A 138 -7.56 -12.56 2.62
N ILE A 139 -7.72 -12.57 1.27
CA ILE A 139 -7.05 -13.52 0.39
C ILE A 139 -5.98 -12.81 -0.43
N ILE A 140 -4.76 -13.34 -0.38
CA ILE A 140 -3.65 -12.96 -1.25
C ILE A 140 -3.50 -14.01 -2.35
N THR A 141 -3.51 -13.58 -3.61
CA THR A 141 -3.29 -14.43 -4.78
C THR A 141 -2.09 -13.97 -5.57
N THR A 142 -1.11 -14.82 -5.78
CA THR A 142 0.14 -14.51 -6.50
C THR A 142 0.13 -15.13 -7.89
N TYR A 143 0.70 -14.40 -8.86
CA TYR A 143 0.72 -14.79 -10.28
C TYR A 143 2.15 -14.98 -10.79
N ASP A 144 2.31 -15.85 -11.81
CA ASP A 144 3.54 -15.97 -12.56
C ASP A 144 3.63 -14.88 -13.67
N GLU A 145 4.74 -14.87 -14.40
CA GLU A 145 4.96 -13.93 -15.52
C GLU A 145 3.93 -14.04 -16.65
N LYS A 146 3.20 -15.16 -16.74
CA LYS A 146 2.14 -15.42 -17.73
C LYS A 146 0.76 -15.08 -17.20
N GLY A 147 0.65 -14.60 -15.95
CA GLY A 147 -0.62 -14.28 -15.30
C GLY A 147 -1.36 -15.48 -14.74
N LYS A 148 -0.72 -16.67 -14.65
CA LYS A 148 -1.29 -17.86 -14.03
C LYS A 148 -1.11 -17.78 -12.52
N ILE A 149 -2.13 -18.19 -11.77
CA ILE A 149 -2.06 -18.29 -10.30
C ILE A 149 -1.02 -19.35 -9.92
N ILE A 150 -0.02 -18.93 -9.12
CA ILE A 150 1.01 -19.79 -8.55
C ILE A 150 0.64 -20.19 -7.12
N PHE A 151 0.02 -19.26 -6.40
CA PHE A 151 -0.21 -19.42 -4.98
C PHE A 151 -1.40 -18.57 -4.53
N GLN A 152 -2.16 -19.12 -3.58
CA GLN A 152 -3.26 -18.42 -2.92
C GLN A 152 -3.25 -18.75 -1.43
N VAL A 153 -3.39 -17.76 -0.58
CA VAL A 153 -3.34 -17.92 0.88
C VAL A 153 -4.26 -16.92 1.54
N THR A 154 -4.83 -17.28 2.67
CA THR A 154 -5.54 -16.32 3.50
C THR A 154 -4.56 -15.55 4.40
N GLU A 155 -4.94 -14.35 4.79
CA GLU A 155 -4.18 -13.54 5.76
C GLU A 155 -3.98 -14.31 7.08
N LYS A 156 -5.01 -15.06 7.50
CA LYS A 156 -4.95 -15.91 8.69
C LYS A 156 -3.90 -17.01 8.56
N ASP A 157 -3.93 -17.79 7.48
CA ASP A 157 -2.96 -18.87 7.27
C ASP A 157 -1.53 -18.35 7.18
N LEU A 158 -1.36 -17.14 6.62
CA LEU A 158 -0.07 -16.46 6.55
C LEU A 158 0.43 -16.08 7.95
N ALA A 159 -0.45 -15.54 8.80
CA ALA A 159 -0.13 -15.18 10.17
C ALA A 159 0.21 -16.42 11.02
N ASP A 160 -0.58 -17.49 10.91
CA ASP A 160 -0.36 -18.75 11.62
C ASP A 160 1.02 -19.34 11.22
N ARG A 161 1.33 -19.35 9.93
CA ARG A 161 2.61 -19.84 9.44
C ARG A 161 3.80 -18.98 9.89
N PHE A 162 3.61 -17.68 10.01
CA PHE A 162 4.61 -16.78 10.56
C PHE A 162 4.93 -17.11 12.02
N GLN A 163 3.91 -17.35 12.85
CA GLN A 163 4.08 -17.75 14.24
C GLN A 163 4.84 -19.08 14.37
N GLU A 164 4.51 -20.08 13.55
CA GLU A 164 5.23 -21.37 13.51
C GLU A 164 6.72 -21.18 13.21
N ILE A 165 7.06 -20.38 12.18
CA ILE A 165 8.46 -20.10 11.80
C ILE A 165 9.20 -19.39 12.93
N GLN A 166 8.57 -18.41 13.61
CA GLN A 166 9.16 -17.72 14.75
C GLN A 166 9.46 -18.71 15.89
N GLN A 167 8.53 -19.62 16.19
CA GLN A 167 8.72 -20.62 17.23
C GLN A 167 9.83 -21.63 16.87
N GLU A 168 9.93 -22.07 15.59
CA GLU A 168 11.03 -22.90 15.10
C GLU A 168 12.40 -22.23 15.35
N ILE A 169 12.52 -20.92 15.02
CA ILE A 169 13.77 -20.15 15.22
C ILE A 169 14.14 -20.06 16.71
N ILE A 170 13.15 -19.82 17.58
CA ILE A 170 13.37 -19.77 19.04
C ILE A 170 13.88 -21.13 19.54
N ASN A 171 13.21 -22.22 19.15
CA ASN A 171 13.56 -23.57 19.55
C ASN A 171 14.99 -23.97 19.09
N ASP A 172 15.38 -23.58 17.85
CA ASP A 172 16.73 -23.83 17.34
C ASP A 172 17.80 -23.06 18.13
N ARG A 173 17.52 -21.80 18.53
CA ARG A 173 18.42 -21.01 19.38
C ARG A 173 18.57 -21.61 20.78
N VAL A 174 17.48 -22.10 21.38
CA VAL A 174 17.52 -22.77 22.70
C VAL A 174 18.39 -24.02 22.62
N ARG A 175 18.15 -24.88 21.62
CA ARG A 175 18.98 -26.10 21.41
C ARG A 175 20.47 -25.77 21.23
N ALA A 176 20.79 -24.79 20.41
CA ALA A 176 22.19 -24.38 20.18
C ALA A 176 22.85 -23.85 21.46
N ASN A 177 22.11 -23.17 22.35
CA ASN A 177 22.63 -22.73 23.64
C ASN A 177 22.81 -23.90 24.65
N GLU A 178 21.89 -24.87 24.63
CA GLU A 178 22.01 -26.07 25.47
C GLU A 178 23.23 -26.90 25.06
N GLU A 179 23.46 -27.09 23.75
CA GLU A 179 24.66 -27.77 23.24
C GLU A 179 25.95 -27.07 23.65
N LYS A 180 26.02 -25.72 23.53
CA LYS A 180 27.18 -24.94 24.01
C LYS A 180 27.42 -25.08 25.50
N ASN A 181 26.35 -25.07 26.31
CA ASN A 181 26.45 -25.24 27.75
C ASN A 181 26.87 -26.66 28.15
N TRP A 182 26.55 -27.65 27.31
CA TRP A 182 26.98 -29.03 27.53
C TRP A 182 28.51 -29.19 27.37
N TRP A 183 29.10 -28.60 26.33
CA TRP A 183 30.53 -28.58 26.07
C TRP A 183 31.34 -27.82 27.13
N ASN A 184 30.77 -26.83 27.79
CA ASN A 184 31.43 -26.03 28.83
C ASN A 184 31.39 -26.66 30.23
N ARG A 185 30.80 -27.86 30.38
CA ARG A 185 30.74 -28.58 31.65
C ARG A 185 31.84 -29.67 31.81
N TRP A 186 32.65 -29.86 30.81
CA TRP A 186 33.80 -30.77 30.76
C TRP A 186 35.11 -29.98 30.56
#